data_37853654286023247d36fafd9ef18da1
#
_entry.id   37853654286023247d36fafd9ef18da1
#
_cell.length_a   1.000
_cell.length_b   1.000
_cell.length_c   1.000
_cell.angle_alpha   90.00
_cell.angle_beta   90.00
_cell.angle_gamma   90.00
#
_symmetry.space_group_name_H-M   'P 1'
#
loop_
_entity.id
_entity.type
_entity.pdbx_description
1 polymer ?
#
loop_
_entity_poly.entity_id
_entity_poly.type
_entity_poly.pdbx_seq_one_letter_code
_entity_poly.pdbx_strand_id
1 'polypeptide(L)'
;LGKMWWISCNQNHFYNYSRKIAYNLEMIYKSKVLELIHSAVKSPRAIILFGSYRKGDDNERSDVDIAVEILGDEELRIIKLGTMPHFGYRYDVPVNIHIFSRNKIDLNLFANIANGIVLEGFLEVRP
;
A
#
# COMPACT_ATOMS: atom_id res chain seq x y z
N LEU A 1 -11.23 -35.36 -2.47
CA LEU A 1 -11.49 -33.95 -2.80
C LEU A 1 -10.60 -33.01 -2.00
N GLY A 2 -10.49 -33.20 -0.69
CA GLY A 2 -9.65 -32.39 0.16
C GLY A 2 -8.18 -32.44 -0.22
N LYS A 3 -7.69 -33.61 -0.56
CA LYS A 3 -6.31 -33.80 -0.97
C LYS A 3 -6.01 -33.09 -2.30
N MET A 4 -6.90 -33.19 -3.27
CA MET A 4 -6.76 -32.50 -4.54
C MET A 4 -6.84 -31.00 -4.36
N TRP A 5 -7.75 -30.54 -3.50
CA TRP A 5 -7.87 -29.12 -3.21
C TRP A 5 -6.59 -28.58 -2.58
N TRP A 6 -5.99 -29.32 -1.65
CA TRP A 6 -4.74 -28.91 -1.00
C TRP A 6 -3.60 -28.79 -2.01
N ILE A 7 -3.46 -29.77 -2.89
CA ILE A 7 -2.43 -29.75 -3.93
C ILE A 7 -2.64 -28.57 -4.87
N SER A 8 -3.88 -28.33 -5.28
CA SER A 8 -4.21 -27.21 -6.16
C SER A 8 -3.89 -25.87 -5.50
N CYS A 9 -4.23 -25.71 -4.22
CA CYS A 9 -3.94 -24.50 -3.48
C CYS A 9 -2.42 -24.28 -3.38
N ASN A 10 -1.66 -25.32 -3.09
CA ASN A 10 -0.21 -25.24 -3.00
C ASN A 10 0.43 -24.90 -4.35
N GLN A 11 -0.06 -25.49 -5.43
CA GLN A 11 0.44 -25.23 -6.78
C GLN A 11 0.12 -23.81 -7.25
N ASN A 12 -0.95 -23.21 -6.73
CA ASN A 12 -1.38 -21.87 -7.09
C ASN A 12 -0.94 -20.80 -6.09
N HIS A 13 0.13 -21.08 -5.34
CA HIS A 13 0.61 -20.18 -4.29
C HIS A 13 0.83 -18.75 -4.79
N PHE A 14 1.59 -18.57 -5.87
CA PHE A 14 1.86 -17.26 -6.45
C PHE A 14 0.60 -16.63 -7.05
N TYR A 15 -0.26 -17.45 -7.63
CA TYR A 15 -1.52 -16.97 -8.18
C TYR A 15 -2.44 -16.41 -7.09
N ASN A 16 -2.44 -17.06 -5.93
CA ASN A 16 -3.24 -16.58 -4.80
C ASN A 16 -2.76 -15.21 -4.31
N TYR A 17 -1.46 -14.98 -4.25
CA TYR A 17 -0.93 -13.66 -3.92
C TYR A 17 -1.32 -12.62 -4.97
N SER A 18 -1.22 -12.95 -6.24
CA SER A 18 -1.59 -12.04 -7.32
C SER A 18 -3.05 -11.64 -7.26
N ARG A 19 -3.93 -12.59 -7.00
CA ARG A 19 -5.36 -12.33 -6.85
C ARG A 19 -5.63 -11.43 -5.65
N LYS A 20 -4.94 -11.66 -4.56
CA LYS A 20 -5.10 -10.86 -3.35
C LYS A 20 -4.61 -9.43 -3.56
N ILE A 21 -3.51 -9.25 -4.27
CA ILE A 21 -3.01 -7.93 -4.63
C ILE A 21 -4.05 -7.19 -5.48
N ALA A 22 -4.61 -7.85 -6.48
CA ALA A 22 -5.65 -7.24 -7.32
C ALA A 22 -6.88 -6.85 -6.51
N TYR A 23 -7.30 -7.71 -5.60
CA TYR A 23 -8.41 -7.44 -4.71
C TYR A 23 -8.12 -6.23 -3.81
N ASN A 24 -6.93 -6.19 -3.22
CA ASN A 24 -6.51 -5.08 -2.36
C ASN A 24 -6.52 -3.75 -3.12
N LEU A 25 -6.01 -3.74 -4.35
CA LEU A 25 -6.03 -2.54 -5.19
C LEU A 25 -7.44 -2.06 -5.46
N GLU A 26 -8.33 -2.97 -5.79
CA GLU A 26 -9.73 -2.63 -6.02
C GLU A 26 -10.35 -1.98 -4.77
N MET A 27 -10.09 -2.56 -3.59
CA MET A 27 -10.61 -2.03 -2.34
C MET A 27 -10.04 -0.65 -2.02
N ILE A 28 -8.76 -0.44 -2.29
CA ILE A 28 -8.13 0.86 -2.08
C ILE A 28 -8.80 1.93 -2.94
N TYR A 29 -8.99 1.67 -4.21
CA TYR A 29 -9.64 2.65 -5.10
C TYR A 29 -11.11 2.89 -4.72
N LYS A 30 -11.83 1.84 -4.35
CA LYS A 30 -13.23 1.95 -3.95
C LYS A 30 -13.42 2.66 -2.60
N SER A 31 -12.46 2.55 -1.70
CA SER A 31 -12.54 3.14 -0.36
C SER A 31 -12.41 4.66 -0.35
N LYS A 32 -12.03 5.26 -1.46
CA LYS A 32 -11.80 6.70 -1.60
C LYS A 32 -10.65 7.22 -0.72
N VAL A 33 -9.73 6.32 -0.35
CA VAL A 33 -8.57 6.70 0.46
C VAL A 33 -7.69 7.72 -0.26
N LEU A 34 -7.64 7.67 -1.60
CA LEU A 34 -6.88 8.66 -2.37
C LEU A 34 -7.44 10.07 -2.19
N GLU A 35 -8.76 10.21 -2.13
CA GLU A 35 -9.39 11.50 -1.87
C GLU A 35 -9.03 12.02 -0.48
N LEU A 36 -9.01 11.13 0.51
CA LEU A 36 -8.60 11.48 1.87
C LEU A 36 -7.14 11.93 1.91
N ILE A 37 -6.27 11.26 1.16
CA ILE A 37 -4.85 11.63 1.09
C ILE A 37 -4.71 13.01 0.46
N HIS A 38 -5.44 13.31 -0.61
CA HIS A 38 -5.41 14.64 -1.23
C HIS A 38 -5.93 15.73 -0.29
N SER A 39 -6.84 15.38 0.60
CA SER A 39 -7.32 16.32 1.62
C SER A 39 -6.28 16.57 2.71
N ALA A 40 -5.47 15.57 3.03
CA ALA A 40 -4.49 15.64 4.12
C ALA A 40 -3.12 16.16 3.64
N VAL A 41 -2.76 15.93 2.38
CA VAL A 41 -1.46 16.27 1.83
C VAL A 41 -1.65 17.13 0.59
N LYS A 42 -1.06 18.32 0.62
CA LYS A 42 -1.13 19.24 -0.51
C LYS A 42 -0.15 18.82 -1.60
N SER A 43 -0.66 18.67 -2.81
CA SER A 43 0.13 18.42 -4.02
C SER A 43 1.07 17.20 -3.91
N PRO A 44 0.54 16.03 -3.64
CA PRO A 44 1.37 14.82 -3.63
C PRO A 44 1.92 14.54 -5.03
N ARG A 45 3.21 14.23 -5.10
CA ARG A 45 3.86 13.92 -6.37
C ARG A 45 3.63 12.47 -6.78
N ALA A 46 3.64 11.58 -5.82
CA ALA A 46 3.38 10.15 -6.02
C ALA A 46 2.72 9.57 -4.79
N ILE A 47 1.79 8.65 -5.01
CA ILE A 47 1.11 7.92 -3.94
C ILE A 47 1.35 6.43 -4.24
N ILE A 48 1.98 5.73 -3.31
CA ILE A 48 2.48 4.38 -3.53
C ILE A 48 1.97 3.44 -2.44
N LEU A 49 1.36 2.33 -2.83
CA LEU A 49 1.01 1.26 -1.91
C LEU A 49 2.25 0.39 -1.69
N PHE A 50 2.63 0.18 -0.44
CA PHE A 50 3.74 -0.71 -0.10
C PHE A 50 3.37 -1.53 1.14
N GLY A 51 4.29 -2.37 1.61
CA GLY A 51 4.02 -3.22 2.75
C GLY A 51 3.19 -4.45 2.40
N SER A 52 2.51 -5.01 3.40
CA SER A 52 1.84 -6.31 3.26
C SER A 52 0.69 -6.30 2.25
N TYR A 53 -0.07 -5.22 2.17
CA TYR A 53 -1.15 -5.12 1.19
C TYR A 53 -0.63 -5.08 -0.26
N ARG A 54 0.57 -4.55 -0.46
CA ARG A 54 1.24 -4.59 -1.76
C ARG A 54 1.69 -6.00 -2.10
N LYS A 55 2.21 -6.72 -1.11
CA LYS A 55 2.76 -8.07 -1.30
C LYS A 55 1.68 -9.14 -1.39
N GLY A 56 0.48 -8.85 -0.91
CA GLY A 56 -0.60 -9.82 -0.86
C GLY A 56 -0.49 -10.80 0.30
N ASP A 57 0.39 -10.53 1.26
CA ASP A 57 0.57 -11.35 2.46
C ASP A 57 -0.06 -10.74 3.71
N ASP A 58 -0.93 -9.74 3.52
CA ASP A 58 -1.65 -9.10 4.61
C ASP A 58 -2.56 -10.08 5.35
N ASN A 59 -2.74 -9.83 6.63
CA ASN A 59 -3.60 -10.61 7.51
C ASN A 59 -4.48 -9.68 8.34
N GLU A 60 -5.21 -10.23 9.30
CA GLU A 60 -6.17 -9.48 10.12
C GLU A 60 -5.55 -8.33 10.91
N ARG A 61 -4.24 -8.39 11.17
CA ARG A 61 -3.53 -7.37 11.94
C ARG A 61 -2.76 -6.38 11.07
N SER A 62 -2.82 -6.56 9.76
CA SER A 62 -2.06 -5.71 8.84
C SER A 62 -2.72 -4.35 8.69
N ASP A 63 -1.88 -3.32 8.66
CA ASP A 63 -2.30 -1.97 8.32
C ASP A 63 -2.07 -1.73 6.83
N VAL A 64 -2.83 -0.83 6.25
CA VAL A 64 -2.57 -0.37 4.90
C VAL A 64 -1.50 0.70 4.97
N ASP A 65 -0.35 0.46 4.34
CA ASP A 65 0.75 1.41 4.30
C ASP A 65 0.85 2.06 2.93
N ILE A 66 0.73 3.37 2.91
CA ILE A 66 0.78 4.17 1.69
C ILE A 66 1.85 5.25 1.88
N ALA A 67 2.75 5.33 0.91
CA ALA A 67 3.77 6.36 0.89
C ALA A 67 3.30 7.51 0.00
N VAL A 68 3.59 8.74 0.43
CA VAL A 68 3.23 9.94 -0.31
C VAL A 68 4.47 10.79 -0.45
N GLU A 69 4.94 10.95 -1.68
CA GLU A 69 6.08 11.81 -1.97
C GLU A 69 5.62 13.25 -2.14
N ILE A 70 6.31 14.15 -1.45
CA ILE A 70 6.11 15.59 -1.61
C ILE A 70 7.43 16.24 -2.02
N LEU A 71 7.33 17.39 -2.65
CA LEU A 71 8.51 18.17 -2.99
C LEU A 71 9.04 18.89 -1.74
N GLY A 72 10.35 19.18 -1.74
CA GLY A 72 11.00 19.87 -0.65
C GLY A 72 11.98 18.99 0.10
N ASP A 73 12.31 19.41 1.31
CA ASP A 73 13.30 18.73 2.15
C ASP A 73 12.71 18.41 3.53
N GLU A 74 11.49 17.91 3.54
CA GLU A 74 10.82 17.58 4.79
C GLU A 74 11.25 16.20 5.29
N GLU A 75 11.40 16.09 6.63
CA GLU A 75 11.66 14.80 7.27
C GLU A 75 10.45 13.88 7.12
N LEU A 76 10.71 12.58 7.15
CA LEU A 76 9.66 11.57 7.09
C LEU A 76 8.66 11.78 8.24
N ARG A 77 7.39 11.77 7.89
CA ARG A 77 6.29 11.81 8.87
C ARG A 77 5.36 10.65 8.60
N ILE A 78 5.02 9.91 9.64
CA ILE A 78 4.04 8.84 9.55
C ILE A 78 2.78 9.32 10.25
N ILE A 79 1.69 9.43 9.49
CA ILE A 79 0.42 9.90 9.99
C ILE A 79 -0.60 8.78 9.86
N LYS A 80 -1.33 8.52 10.93
CA LYS A 80 -2.47 7.63 10.88
C LYS A 80 -3.62 8.39 10.23
N LEU A 81 -3.92 8.06 8.98
CA LEU A 81 -4.96 8.76 8.23
C LEU A 81 -6.34 8.49 8.83
N GLY A 82 -6.53 7.30 9.36
CA GLY A 82 -7.78 6.88 9.95
C GLY A 82 -7.91 5.38 9.85
N THR A 83 -9.11 4.92 10.16
CA THR A 83 -9.45 3.50 10.08
C THR A 83 -10.57 3.35 9.07
N MET A 84 -10.39 2.48 8.11
CA MET A 84 -11.46 2.14 7.17
C MET A 84 -12.40 1.15 7.86
N PRO A 85 -13.68 1.54 8.08
CA PRO A 85 -14.63 0.64 8.76
C PRO A 85 -14.83 -0.67 8.02
N HIS A 86 -14.80 -0.60 6.69
CA HIS A 86 -14.92 -1.77 5.83
C HIS A 86 -13.88 -1.72 4.75
N PHE A 87 -13.07 -2.77 4.67
CA PHE A 87 -12.13 -2.97 3.58
C PHE A 87 -12.34 -4.39 3.05
N GLY A 88 -13.30 -4.51 2.13
CA GLY A 88 -13.75 -5.81 1.67
C GLY A 88 -14.40 -6.59 2.81
N TYR A 89 -13.78 -7.70 3.18
CA TYR A 89 -14.25 -8.56 4.27
C TYR A 89 -13.70 -8.16 5.63
N ARG A 90 -12.83 -7.15 5.67
CA ARG A 90 -12.20 -6.73 6.92
C ARG A 90 -12.87 -5.51 7.50
N TYR A 91 -12.79 -5.40 8.81
CA TYR A 91 -13.34 -4.28 9.56
C TYR A 91 -12.21 -3.52 10.25
N ASP A 92 -12.40 -2.22 10.36
CA ASP A 92 -11.52 -1.35 11.13
C ASP A 92 -10.05 -1.46 10.74
N VAL A 93 -9.77 -1.39 9.44
CA VAL A 93 -8.41 -1.49 8.92
C VAL A 93 -7.71 -0.14 9.02
N PRO A 94 -6.62 -0.03 9.80
CA PRO A 94 -5.87 1.22 9.90
C PRO A 94 -5.15 1.55 8.60
N VAL A 95 -5.11 2.85 8.29
CA VAL A 95 -4.37 3.35 7.13
C VAL A 95 -3.31 4.32 7.62
N ASN A 96 -2.05 3.99 7.37
CA ASN A 96 -0.93 4.84 7.71
C ASN A 96 -0.36 5.45 6.43
N ILE A 97 -0.13 6.76 6.44
CA ILE A 97 0.54 7.41 5.33
C ILE A 97 1.92 7.86 5.77
N HIS A 98 2.90 7.54 4.95
CA HIS A 98 4.31 7.87 5.16
C HIS A 98 4.65 8.99 4.20
N ILE A 99 4.65 10.22 4.70
CA ILE A 99 4.91 11.40 3.88
C ILE A 99 6.41 11.64 3.87
N PHE A 100 7.00 11.73 2.70
CA PHE A 100 8.44 11.86 2.58
C PHE A 100 8.86 12.81 1.47
N SER A 101 10.05 13.37 1.65
CA SER A 101 10.78 14.09 0.60
C SER A 101 11.97 13.24 0.20
N ARG A 102 12.25 13.20 -1.09
CA ARG A 102 13.27 12.34 -1.69
C ARG A 102 14.65 12.44 -1.01
N ASN A 103 15.05 13.64 -0.66
CA ASN A 103 16.39 13.89 -0.12
C ASN A 103 16.53 13.60 1.38
N LYS A 104 15.43 13.27 2.04
CA LYS A 104 15.40 13.06 3.49
C LYS A 104 14.91 11.69 3.91
N ILE A 105 14.80 10.77 2.97
CA ILE A 105 14.31 9.43 3.26
C ILE A 105 15.47 8.44 3.37
N ASP A 106 15.37 7.51 4.29
CA ASP A 106 16.29 6.38 4.39
C ASP A 106 16.25 5.53 3.12
N LEU A 107 17.42 5.09 2.65
CA LEU A 107 17.54 4.34 1.41
C LEU A 107 16.80 2.99 1.47
N ASN A 108 16.83 2.32 2.62
CA ASN A 108 16.14 1.04 2.77
C ASN A 108 14.63 1.21 2.69
N LEU A 109 14.12 2.25 3.31
CA LEU A 109 12.68 2.56 3.24
C LEU A 109 12.31 2.95 1.81
N PHE A 110 13.14 3.77 1.16
CA PHE A 110 12.89 4.17 -0.23
C PHE A 110 12.86 2.94 -1.16
N ALA A 111 13.75 1.99 -0.94
CA ALA A 111 13.76 0.75 -1.73
C ALA A 111 12.44 -0.02 -1.59
N ASN A 112 11.91 -0.10 -0.38
CA ASN A 112 10.61 -0.75 -0.15
C ASN A 112 9.48 0.00 -0.86
N ILE A 113 9.49 1.32 -0.81
CA ILE A 113 8.50 2.15 -1.47
C ILE A 113 8.62 2.02 -3.01
N ALA A 114 9.84 2.02 -3.53
CA ALA A 114 10.09 1.89 -4.96
C ALA A 114 9.64 0.54 -5.52
N ASN A 115 9.61 -0.49 -4.70
CA ASN A 115 9.06 -1.80 -5.06
C ASN A 115 7.56 -1.89 -4.82
N GLY A 116 6.93 -0.80 -4.45
CA GLY A 116 5.50 -0.72 -4.27
C GLY A 116 4.74 -0.56 -5.58
N ILE A 117 3.45 -0.32 -5.45
CA ILE A 117 2.58 -0.06 -6.59
C ILE A 117 2.20 1.41 -6.59
N VAL A 118 2.51 2.12 -7.66
CA VAL A 118 2.13 3.52 -7.79
C VAL A 118 0.64 3.61 -8.04
N LEU A 119 -0.09 4.14 -7.06
CA LEU A 119 -1.53 4.31 -7.15
C LEU A 119 -1.89 5.55 -7.97
N GLU A 120 -1.09 6.58 -7.85
CA GLU A 120 -1.30 7.85 -8.54
C GLU A 120 0.03 8.61 -8.63
N GLY A 121 0.20 9.35 -9.71
CA GLY A 121 1.40 10.16 -9.90
C GLY A 121 2.56 9.38 -10.48
N PHE A 122 3.76 9.87 -10.23
CA PHE A 122 4.99 9.30 -10.79
C PHE A 122 6.10 9.32 -9.75
N LEU A 123 6.67 8.15 -9.48
CA LEU A 123 7.84 8.03 -8.61
C LEU A 123 9.08 7.86 -9.48
N GLU A 124 10.00 8.81 -9.42
CA GLU A 124 11.25 8.70 -10.13
C GLU A 124 12.19 7.75 -9.40
N VAL A 125 12.62 6.70 -10.10
CA VAL A 125 13.58 5.74 -9.56
C VAL A 125 14.77 5.72 -10.51
N ARG A 126 15.96 6.01 -9.98
CA ARG A 126 17.18 6.04 -10.78
C ARG A 126 18.08 4.85 -10.44
N PRO A 127 18.78 4.30 -11.46
CA PRO A 127 19.77 3.23 -11.21
C PRO A 127 20.97 3.74 -10.43
#